data_70652ae7bc5512a1088ad45d8dc85e3f
#
_entry.id   70652ae7bc5512a1088ad45d8dc85e3f
#
_cell.length_a   1.000
_cell.length_b   1.000
_cell.length_c   1.000
_cell.angle_alpha   90.00
_cell.angle_beta   90.00
_cell.angle_gamma   90.00
#
_symmetry.space_group_name_H-M   'P 1'
#
loop_
_entity.id
_entity.type
_entity.pdbx_description
1 polymer ?
#
loop_
_entity_poly.entity_id
_entity_poly.type
_entity_poly.pdbx_seq_one_letter_code
_entity_poly.pdbx_strand_id
1 'polypeptide(L)'
;IVATSVSEIEDFVSANGSAVLKSPMSGSGKGIRFVRKALSESDEGWCRKTIDKQGSVIVERRFEIIKECAMLFECHHEGIDFIGYSLFESRNGAYSRNILASNRDIEDIIAGYISRDTLTAIREDLISILKDTLVGHYEGFLGVDQMICQSASPVFIPVSEINLRMTMGLIARNQFDFML
;
A
#
# COMPACT_ATOMS: atom_id res chain seq x y z
N ILE A 1 -10.36 -8.95 4.07
CA ILE A 1 -10.87 -9.42 5.37
C ILE A 1 -9.70 -9.63 6.34
N VAL A 2 -10.00 -9.64 7.63
CA VAL A 2 -9.09 -10.13 8.69
C VAL A 2 -9.58 -11.52 9.06
N ALA A 3 -8.82 -12.55 8.70
CA ALA A 3 -9.16 -13.94 8.93
C ALA A 3 -8.50 -14.48 10.21
N THR A 4 -9.27 -15.18 11.03
CA THR A 4 -8.83 -15.77 12.29
C THR A 4 -8.71 -17.29 12.22
N SER A 5 -9.10 -17.88 11.08
CA SER A 5 -8.99 -19.31 10.80
C SER A 5 -8.53 -19.57 9.36
N VAL A 6 -7.95 -20.75 9.13
CA VAL A 6 -7.55 -21.18 7.78
C VAL A 6 -8.78 -21.36 6.88
N SER A 7 -9.91 -21.83 7.43
CA SER A 7 -11.15 -22.02 6.67
C SER A 7 -11.67 -20.71 6.07
N GLU A 8 -11.63 -19.59 6.82
CA GLU A 8 -12.03 -18.27 6.28
C GLU A 8 -11.14 -17.84 5.11
N ILE A 9 -9.85 -18.21 5.15
CA ILE A 9 -8.91 -17.92 4.06
C ILE A 9 -9.22 -18.77 2.83
N GLU A 10 -9.51 -20.06 3.03
CA GLU A 10 -9.90 -21.00 1.95
C GLU A 10 -11.19 -20.55 1.26
N ASP A 11 -12.21 -20.16 2.04
CA ASP A 11 -13.47 -19.63 1.54
C ASP A 11 -13.25 -18.37 0.70
N PHE A 12 -12.40 -17.46 1.19
CA PHE A 12 -12.06 -16.24 0.45
C PHE A 12 -11.34 -16.56 -0.88
N VAL A 13 -10.35 -17.46 -0.85
CA VAL A 13 -9.59 -17.86 -2.05
C VAL A 13 -10.50 -18.57 -3.05
N SER A 14 -11.39 -19.44 -2.57
CA SER A 14 -12.38 -20.15 -3.41
C SER A 14 -13.32 -19.17 -4.12
N ALA A 15 -13.81 -18.16 -3.41
CA ALA A 15 -14.73 -17.15 -3.94
C ALA A 15 -14.06 -16.19 -4.95
N ASN A 16 -12.76 -15.88 -4.77
CA ASN A 16 -12.04 -14.86 -5.55
C ASN A 16 -11.01 -15.44 -6.54
N GLY A 17 -10.75 -16.73 -6.51
CA GLY A 17 -9.78 -17.42 -7.38
C GLY A 17 -8.32 -17.15 -7.07
N SER A 18 -8.02 -16.11 -6.28
CA SER A 18 -6.67 -15.76 -5.84
C SER A 18 -6.70 -14.78 -4.67
N ALA A 19 -5.65 -14.78 -3.85
CA ALA A 19 -5.51 -13.84 -2.73
C ALA A 19 -4.06 -13.42 -2.51
N VAL A 20 -3.91 -12.29 -1.82
CA VAL A 20 -2.68 -11.89 -1.14
C VAL A 20 -2.92 -12.05 0.35
N LEU A 21 -2.07 -12.84 1.00
CA LEU A 21 -2.09 -13.06 2.43
C LEU A 21 -1.00 -12.20 3.05
N LYS A 22 -1.35 -11.42 4.06
CA LYS A 22 -0.41 -10.54 4.76
C LYS A 22 -0.40 -10.87 6.26
N SER A 23 0.77 -10.95 6.84
CA SER A 23 0.93 -10.99 8.30
C SER A 23 0.64 -9.59 8.86
N PRO A 24 -0.23 -9.42 9.88
CA PRO A 24 -0.59 -8.11 10.42
C PRO A 24 0.60 -7.26 10.87
N MET A 25 1.58 -7.92 11.49
CA MET A 25 2.80 -7.26 11.97
C MET A 25 4.00 -7.77 11.17
N SER A 26 4.24 -7.17 10.02
CA SER A 26 5.41 -7.46 9.19
C SER A 26 5.87 -6.19 8.49
N GLY A 27 7.11 -6.20 8.01
CA GLY A 27 7.68 -5.10 7.24
C GLY A 27 8.50 -5.59 6.07
N SER A 28 8.70 -4.70 5.09
CA SER A 28 9.58 -4.93 3.95
C SER A 28 9.23 -6.17 3.11
N GLY A 29 7.95 -6.47 2.95
CA GLY A 29 7.46 -7.59 2.12
C GLY A 29 7.67 -8.99 2.69
N LYS A 30 8.24 -9.13 3.90
CA LYS A 30 8.58 -10.46 4.48
C LYS A 30 7.37 -11.29 4.92
N GLY A 31 6.24 -10.66 5.17
CA GLY A 31 5.01 -11.31 5.65
C GLY A 31 3.94 -11.44 4.56
N ILE A 32 4.30 -11.52 3.29
CA ILE A 32 3.35 -11.59 2.18
C ILE A 32 3.44 -12.95 1.50
N ARG A 33 2.27 -13.52 1.18
CA ARG A 33 2.12 -14.70 0.32
C ARG A 33 1.10 -14.47 -0.76
N PHE A 34 1.38 -14.99 -1.94
CA PHE A 34 0.49 -14.94 -3.09
C PHE A 34 -0.10 -16.32 -3.34
N VAL A 35 -1.42 -16.43 -3.22
CA VAL A 35 -2.16 -17.68 -3.41
C VAL A 35 -2.94 -17.62 -4.73
N ARG A 36 -2.94 -18.74 -5.46
CA ARG A 36 -3.76 -18.94 -6.66
C ARG A 36 -4.56 -20.21 -6.52
N LYS A 37 -5.85 -20.16 -6.82
CA LYS A 37 -6.84 -21.26 -6.83
C LYS A 37 -7.09 -21.89 -5.46
N ALA A 38 -6.07 -22.31 -4.73
CA ALA A 38 -6.17 -22.95 -3.41
C ALA A 38 -4.90 -22.72 -2.59
N LEU A 39 -4.99 -22.91 -1.28
CA LEU A 39 -3.84 -22.94 -0.39
C LEU A 39 -3.02 -24.21 -0.67
N SER A 40 -1.70 -24.09 -0.67
CA SER A 40 -0.81 -25.23 -0.56
C SER A 40 -0.62 -25.61 0.92
N GLU A 41 -0.12 -26.83 1.22
CA GLU A 41 0.24 -27.24 2.59
C GLU A 41 1.20 -26.24 3.27
N SER A 42 2.13 -25.64 2.47
CA SER A 42 3.03 -24.59 2.96
C SER A 42 2.30 -23.31 3.31
N ASP A 43 1.24 -22.94 2.54
CA ASP A 43 0.45 -21.74 2.81
C ASP A 43 -0.41 -21.94 4.04
N GLU A 44 -1.05 -23.10 4.19
CA GLU A 44 -1.81 -23.44 5.39
C GLU A 44 -0.94 -23.42 6.64
N GLY A 45 0.24 -24.07 6.59
CA GLY A 45 1.18 -24.07 7.71
C GLY A 45 1.64 -22.66 8.11
N TRP A 46 1.86 -21.79 7.11
CA TRP A 46 2.18 -20.39 7.36
C TRP A 46 1.00 -19.63 7.97
N CYS A 47 -0.22 -19.84 7.47
CA CYS A 47 -1.43 -19.20 8.01
C CYS A 47 -1.64 -19.60 9.47
N ARG A 48 -1.62 -20.90 9.79
CA ARG A 48 -1.75 -21.40 11.18
C ARG A 48 -0.73 -20.74 12.09
N LYS A 49 0.55 -20.76 11.71
CA LYS A 49 1.63 -20.14 12.49
C LYS A 49 1.45 -18.64 12.68
N THR A 50 0.92 -17.94 11.67
CA THR A 50 0.68 -16.50 11.75
C THR A 50 -0.50 -16.20 12.66
N ILE A 51 -1.59 -16.93 12.53
CA ILE A 51 -2.77 -16.83 13.41
C ILE A 51 -2.38 -17.10 14.86
N ASP A 52 -1.63 -18.19 15.12
CA ASP A 52 -1.17 -18.55 16.47
C ASP A 52 -0.32 -17.44 17.11
N LYS A 53 0.51 -16.76 16.31
CA LYS A 53 1.42 -15.72 16.81
C LYS A 53 0.84 -14.34 16.89
N GLN A 54 -0.03 -13.97 15.94
CA GLN A 54 -0.50 -12.60 15.73
C GLN A 54 -2.03 -12.45 15.76
N GLY A 55 -2.74 -13.57 15.98
CA GLY A 55 -4.19 -13.61 16.10
C GLY A 55 -4.95 -13.67 14.78
N SER A 56 -4.33 -13.27 13.65
CA SER A 56 -5.02 -13.22 12.38
C SER A 56 -4.07 -13.18 11.18
N VAL A 57 -4.66 -13.35 9.98
CA VAL A 57 -4.05 -13.07 8.67
C VAL A 57 -4.93 -12.06 7.94
N ILE A 58 -4.34 -11.03 7.35
CA ILE A 58 -5.03 -10.12 6.45
C ILE A 58 -5.10 -10.79 5.08
N VAL A 59 -6.31 -10.89 4.52
CA VAL A 59 -6.56 -11.53 3.22
C VAL A 59 -7.17 -10.51 2.28
N GLU A 60 -6.49 -10.26 1.19
CA GLU A 60 -6.90 -9.29 0.18
C GLU A 60 -7.04 -9.94 -1.19
N ARG A 61 -7.89 -9.35 -2.02
CA ARG A 61 -7.96 -9.75 -3.42
C ARG A 61 -6.62 -9.45 -4.11
N ARG A 62 -6.15 -10.41 -4.90
CA ARG A 62 -4.97 -10.20 -5.74
C ARG A 62 -5.34 -9.39 -6.97
N PHE A 63 -4.63 -8.29 -7.17
CA PHE A 63 -4.72 -7.47 -8.37
C PHE A 63 -3.50 -7.67 -9.27
N GLU A 64 -3.69 -7.48 -10.57
CA GLU A 64 -2.60 -7.31 -11.51
C GLU A 64 -2.22 -5.82 -11.52
N ILE A 65 -1.04 -5.52 -11.00
CA ILE A 65 -0.59 -4.14 -10.77
C ILE A 65 0.01 -3.57 -12.05
N ILE A 66 -0.48 -2.42 -12.50
CA ILE A 66 0.08 -1.63 -13.61
C ILE A 66 1.15 -0.68 -13.09
N LYS A 67 0.84 0.04 -12.00
CA LYS A 67 1.73 1.02 -11.36
C LYS A 67 1.56 0.99 -9.85
N GLU A 68 2.66 1.23 -9.15
CA GLU A 68 2.69 1.45 -7.71
C GLU A 68 3.14 2.89 -7.44
N CYS A 69 2.40 3.59 -6.62
CA CYS A 69 2.71 4.95 -6.21
C CYS A 69 2.42 5.14 -4.73
N ALA A 70 2.84 6.25 -4.18
CA ALA A 70 2.50 6.65 -2.83
C ALA A 70 2.25 8.16 -2.76
N MET A 71 1.37 8.56 -1.86
CA MET A 71 1.30 9.92 -1.33
C MET A 71 2.15 9.99 -0.07
N LEU A 72 2.97 11.03 0.03
CA LEU A 72 3.91 11.26 1.12
C LEU A 72 3.41 12.42 1.96
N PHE A 73 3.44 12.24 3.28
CA PHE A 73 2.93 13.22 4.24
C PHE A 73 3.91 13.40 5.39
N GLU A 74 3.79 14.54 6.07
CA GLU A 74 4.39 14.81 7.36
C GLU A 74 3.28 15.10 8.37
N CYS A 75 3.28 14.36 9.47
CA CYS A 75 2.40 14.58 10.60
C CYS A 75 3.13 15.37 11.66
N HIS A 76 2.54 16.45 12.11
CA HIS A 76 3.04 17.32 13.18
C HIS A 76 1.90 17.67 14.15
N HIS A 77 2.22 18.36 15.25
CA HIS A 77 1.23 18.63 16.31
C HIS A 77 0.02 19.47 15.86
N GLU A 78 0.13 20.24 14.77
CA GLU A 78 -0.97 21.07 14.24
C GLU A 78 -1.78 20.39 13.12
N GLY A 79 -1.22 19.36 12.47
CA GLY A 79 -1.89 18.75 11.33
C GLY A 79 -1.05 17.78 10.50
N ILE A 80 -1.50 17.62 9.26
CA ILE A 80 -0.87 16.76 8.25
C ILE A 80 -0.55 17.60 7.02
N ASP A 81 0.70 17.61 6.62
CA ASP A 81 1.15 18.24 5.38
C ASP A 81 1.38 17.22 4.28
N PHE A 82 0.87 17.49 3.09
CA PHE A 82 1.19 16.72 1.91
C PHE A 82 2.55 17.16 1.34
N ILE A 83 3.51 16.24 1.27
CA ILE A 83 4.87 16.50 0.77
C ILE A 83 4.94 16.28 -0.74
N GLY A 84 4.28 15.25 -1.25
CA GLY A 84 4.32 14.93 -2.66
C GLY A 84 4.01 13.47 -2.98
N TYR A 85 4.32 13.13 -4.21
CA TYR A 85 4.13 11.78 -4.74
C TYR A 85 5.45 11.01 -4.84
N SER A 86 5.35 9.69 -4.78
CA SER A 86 6.42 8.76 -5.11
C SER A 86 5.89 7.75 -6.12
N LEU A 87 6.70 7.41 -7.12
CA LEU A 87 6.42 6.34 -8.07
C LEU A 87 7.52 5.29 -7.91
N PHE A 88 7.12 4.04 -7.68
CA PHE A 88 8.06 2.97 -7.37
C PHE A 88 7.69 1.66 -8.07
N GLU A 89 8.56 0.69 -7.99
CA GLU A 89 8.34 -0.66 -8.48
C GLU A 89 8.69 -1.67 -7.39
N SER A 90 7.86 -2.70 -7.29
CA SER A 90 8.11 -3.87 -6.44
C SER A 90 8.36 -5.11 -7.29
N ARG A 91 9.17 -6.04 -6.76
CA ARG A 91 9.36 -7.36 -7.34
C ARG A 91 9.05 -8.41 -6.28
N ASN A 92 8.09 -9.28 -6.57
CA ASN A 92 7.62 -10.32 -5.63
C ASN A 92 7.18 -9.76 -4.28
N GLY A 93 6.54 -8.57 -4.27
CA GLY A 93 6.09 -7.89 -3.05
C GLY A 93 7.18 -7.17 -2.27
N ALA A 94 8.42 -7.15 -2.74
CA ALA A 94 9.51 -6.38 -2.15
C ALA A 94 9.82 -5.14 -2.98
N TYR A 95 10.01 -3.99 -2.32
CA TYR A 95 10.47 -2.76 -2.96
C TYR A 95 11.75 -2.99 -3.78
N SER A 96 11.80 -2.46 -4.99
CA SER A 96 12.93 -2.61 -5.91
C SER A 96 13.59 -1.28 -6.24
N ARG A 97 12.83 -0.27 -6.65
CA ARG A 97 13.36 1.05 -7.04
C ARG A 97 12.28 2.14 -7.00
N ASN A 98 12.73 3.40 -6.88
CA ASN A 98 11.93 4.60 -7.12
C ASN A 98 12.29 5.23 -8.46
N ILE A 99 11.32 5.95 -9.01
CA ILE A 99 11.53 6.86 -10.15
C ILE A 99 11.78 8.25 -9.58
N LEU A 100 12.92 8.86 -9.95
CA LEU A 100 13.26 10.23 -9.58
C LEU A 100 12.62 11.16 -10.62
N ALA A 101 11.60 11.89 -10.21
CA ALA A 101 10.87 12.83 -11.05
C ALA A 101 10.22 13.93 -10.21
N SER A 102 9.82 15.03 -10.82
CA SER A 102 9.08 16.07 -10.12
C SER A 102 7.69 15.58 -9.68
N ASN A 103 7.11 16.24 -8.67
CA ASN A 103 5.72 15.96 -8.27
C ASN A 103 4.76 16.07 -9.46
N ARG A 104 4.97 17.07 -10.32
CA ARG A 104 4.16 17.28 -11.50
C ARG A 104 4.26 16.12 -12.50
N ASP A 105 5.47 15.64 -12.77
CA ASP A 105 5.68 14.54 -13.72
C ASP A 105 5.07 13.23 -13.19
N ILE A 106 5.20 12.97 -11.88
CA ILE A 106 4.58 11.80 -11.24
C ILE A 106 3.07 11.91 -11.28
N GLU A 107 2.51 13.09 -10.97
CA GLU A 107 1.08 13.35 -11.05
C GLU A 107 0.55 13.19 -12.49
N ASP A 108 1.30 13.65 -13.51
CA ASP A 108 0.97 13.48 -14.92
C ASP A 108 0.90 11.98 -15.31
N ILE A 109 1.83 11.16 -14.80
CA ILE A 109 1.81 9.72 -15.01
C ILE A 109 0.56 9.08 -14.37
N ILE A 110 0.23 9.45 -13.13
CA ILE A 110 -0.94 8.92 -12.42
C ILE A 110 -2.23 9.40 -13.11
N ALA A 111 -2.26 10.66 -13.57
CA ALA A 111 -3.40 11.26 -14.25
C ALA A 111 -3.71 10.62 -15.63
N GLY A 112 -2.78 9.82 -16.16
CA GLY A 112 -3.04 8.96 -17.31
C GLY A 112 -4.02 7.81 -17.02
N TYR A 113 -4.32 7.53 -15.75
CA TYR A 113 -5.19 6.43 -15.31
C TYR A 113 -6.42 6.90 -14.53
N ILE A 114 -6.33 7.99 -13.79
CA ILE A 114 -7.45 8.60 -13.06
C ILE A 114 -7.46 10.11 -13.28
N SER A 115 -8.61 10.76 -13.10
CA SER A 115 -8.67 12.22 -13.27
C SER A 115 -7.88 12.94 -12.16
N ARG A 116 -7.32 14.12 -12.47
CA ARG A 116 -6.66 14.97 -11.49
C ARG A 116 -7.58 15.39 -10.36
N ASP A 117 -8.86 15.66 -10.68
CA ASP A 117 -9.87 16.00 -9.66
C ASP A 117 -10.09 14.84 -8.69
N THR A 118 -10.16 13.61 -9.21
CA THR A 118 -10.25 12.41 -8.35
C THR A 118 -9.00 12.23 -7.48
N LEU A 119 -7.80 12.44 -8.05
CA LEU A 119 -6.55 12.35 -7.31
C LEU A 119 -6.47 13.42 -6.21
N THR A 120 -6.94 14.63 -6.50
CA THR A 120 -7.01 15.72 -5.53
C THR A 120 -7.99 15.40 -4.40
N ALA A 121 -9.20 14.94 -4.73
CA ALA A 121 -10.19 14.54 -3.73
C ALA A 121 -9.66 13.43 -2.80
N ILE A 122 -9.01 12.39 -3.36
CA ILE A 122 -8.38 11.33 -2.56
C ILE A 122 -7.32 11.89 -1.61
N ARG A 123 -6.51 12.84 -2.07
CA ARG A 123 -5.50 13.49 -1.21
C ARG A 123 -6.13 14.26 -0.06
N GLU A 124 -7.21 15.00 -0.34
CA GLU A 124 -7.94 15.77 0.68
C GLU A 124 -8.61 14.84 1.71
N ASP A 125 -9.24 13.77 1.25
CA ASP A 125 -9.83 12.74 2.12
C ASP A 125 -8.76 12.08 3.00
N LEU A 126 -7.60 11.73 2.43
CA LEU A 126 -6.49 11.15 3.18
C LEU A 126 -5.96 12.13 4.25
N ILE A 127 -5.77 13.40 3.91
CA ILE A 127 -5.35 14.43 4.88
C ILE A 127 -6.35 14.49 6.05
N SER A 128 -7.64 14.52 5.77
CA SER A 128 -8.68 14.57 6.79
C SER A 128 -8.64 13.34 7.70
N ILE A 129 -8.64 12.12 7.11
CA ILE A 129 -8.63 10.86 7.87
C ILE A 129 -7.35 10.71 8.70
N LEU A 130 -6.19 11.01 8.10
CA LEU A 130 -4.90 10.93 8.79
C LEU A 130 -4.81 11.95 9.93
N LYS A 131 -5.36 13.17 9.74
CA LYS A 131 -5.42 14.18 10.79
C LYS A 131 -6.23 13.69 11.98
N ASP A 132 -7.44 13.17 11.74
CA ASP A 132 -8.32 12.69 12.79
C ASP A 132 -7.75 11.46 13.53
N THR A 133 -6.90 10.68 12.85
CA THR A 133 -6.38 9.41 13.39
C THR A 133 -5.00 9.58 14.05
N LEU A 134 -4.13 10.43 13.51
CA LEU A 134 -2.72 10.46 13.88
C LEU A 134 -2.32 11.68 14.70
N VAL A 135 -2.94 12.85 14.50
CA VAL A 135 -2.56 14.06 15.24
C VAL A 135 -2.77 13.85 16.74
N GLY A 136 -1.73 14.14 17.53
CA GLY A 136 -1.70 13.87 18.96
C GLY A 136 -1.27 12.45 19.34
N HIS A 137 -1.06 11.55 18.36
CA HIS A 137 -0.62 10.15 18.57
C HIS A 137 0.67 9.81 17.83
N TYR A 138 0.96 10.52 16.75
CA TYR A 138 2.14 10.30 15.90
C TYR A 138 2.69 11.63 15.41
N GLU A 139 4.02 11.76 15.40
CA GLU A 139 4.73 12.86 14.76
C GLU A 139 5.84 12.28 13.86
N GLY A 140 5.96 12.79 12.65
CA GLY A 140 6.96 12.39 11.67
C GLY A 140 6.40 12.09 10.29
N PHE A 141 7.25 11.54 9.45
CA PHE A 141 6.91 11.23 8.07
C PHE A 141 6.12 9.94 7.92
N LEU A 142 5.20 9.93 6.96
CA LEU A 142 4.48 8.72 6.58
C LEU A 142 4.26 8.66 5.08
N GLY A 143 4.04 7.44 4.59
CA GLY A 143 3.66 7.17 3.20
C GLY A 143 2.39 6.34 3.14
N VAL A 144 1.48 6.71 2.25
CA VAL A 144 0.28 5.92 1.92
C VAL A 144 0.51 5.31 0.55
N ASP A 145 0.78 4.01 0.53
CA ASP A 145 1.02 3.26 -0.69
C ASP A 145 -0.30 3.03 -1.43
N GLN A 146 -0.27 3.18 -2.74
CA GLN A 146 -1.39 3.15 -3.64
C GLN A 146 -1.03 2.31 -4.86
N MET A 147 -2.03 1.78 -5.56
CA MET A 147 -1.77 1.02 -6.78
C MET A 147 -2.82 1.27 -7.86
N ILE A 148 -2.36 1.23 -9.10
CA ILE A 148 -3.19 1.21 -10.30
C ILE A 148 -3.21 -0.21 -10.81
N CYS A 149 -4.40 -0.79 -10.90
CA CYS A 149 -4.61 -2.20 -11.20
C CYS A 149 -5.29 -2.41 -12.54
N GLN A 150 -4.92 -3.50 -13.21
CA GLN A 150 -5.52 -3.90 -14.47
C GLN A 150 -6.96 -4.38 -14.25
N SER A 151 -7.87 -3.83 -15.02
CA SER A 151 -9.27 -4.26 -15.16
C SER A 151 -9.76 -3.86 -16.55
N ALA A 152 -11.04 -4.06 -16.88
CA ALA A 152 -11.65 -3.57 -18.11
C ALA A 152 -11.44 -2.06 -18.31
N SER A 153 -11.50 -1.30 -17.21
CA SER A 153 -10.92 0.05 -17.07
C SER A 153 -9.97 0.01 -15.89
N PRO A 154 -8.80 0.67 -15.93
CA PRO A 154 -7.89 0.70 -14.80
C PRO A 154 -8.59 1.12 -13.51
N VAL A 155 -8.28 0.41 -12.42
CA VAL A 155 -8.84 0.70 -11.09
C VAL A 155 -7.72 1.25 -10.22
N PHE A 156 -7.99 2.38 -9.57
CA PHE A 156 -7.09 2.96 -8.58
C PHE A 156 -7.46 2.49 -7.18
N ILE A 157 -6.52 1.92 -6.47
CA ILE A 157 -6.64 1.54 -5.06
C ILE A 157 -5.98 2.64 -4.23
N PRO A 158 -6.75 3.47 -3.53
CA PRO A 158 -6.24 4.67 -2.88
C PRO A 158 -5.43 4.40 -1.61
N VAL A 159 -5.59 3.23 -1.02
CA VAL A 159 -4.82 2.79 0.16
C VAL A 159 -4.57 1.30 0.05
N SER A 160 -3.32 0.90 -0.08
CA SER A 160 -2.90 -0.50 0.01
C SER A 160 -2.10 -0.79 1.29
N GLU A 161 -1.35 0.21 1.76
CA GLU A 161 -0.57 0.15 3.01
C GLU A 161 -0.31 1.57 3.53
N ILE A 162 -0.32 1.75 4.85
CA ILE A 162 0.11 2.98 5.52
C ILE A 162 1.41 2.69 6.25
N ASN A 163 2.46 3.44 5.91
CA ASN A 163 3.79 3.31 6.45
C ASN A 163 4.10 4.48 7.39
N LEU A 164 3.94 4.29 8.70
CA LEU A 164 4.24 5.32 9.72
C LEU A 164 5.75 5.40 9.98
N ARG A 165 6.49 5.84 8.99
CA ARG A 165 7.95 5.98 9.01
C ARG A 165 8.42 6.75 7.78
N MET A 166 9.68 7.20 7.81
CA MET A 166 10.37 7.63 6.60
C MET A 166 10.42 6.48 5.59
N THR A 167 9.87 6.69 4.40
CA THR A 167 9.83 5.71 3.31
C THR A 167 10.95 5.94 2.31
N MET A 168 11.25 4.93 1.47
CA MET A 168 12.18 5.10 0.36
C MET A 168 11.69 6.14 -0.65
N GLY A 169 10.36 6.30 -0.77
CA GLY A 169 9.75 7.35 -1.60
C GLY A 169 10.13 8.76 -1.14
N LEU A 170 10.12 9.01 0.18
CA LEU A 170 10.55 10.30 0.74
C LEU A 170 12.03 10.55 0.52
N ILE A 171 12.88 9.52 0.69
CA ILE A 171 14.33 9.65 0.42
C ILE A 171 14.56 9.98 -1.05
N ALA A 172 13.87 9.30 -1.97
CA ALA A 172 13.96 9.58 -3.39
C ALA A 172 13.50 11.00 -3.74
N ARG A 173 12.42 11.47 -3.11
CA ARG A 173 11.90 12.84 -3.26
C ARG A 173 12.94 13.86 -2.82
N ASN A 174 13.47 13.73 -1.60
CA ASN A 174 14.49 14.64 -1.08
C ASN A 174 15.75 14.63 -1.96
N GLN A 175 16.16 13.47 -2.45
CA GLN A 175 17.32 13.38 -3.35
C GLN A 175 17.06 14.10 -4.67
N PHE A 176 15.88 13.98 -5.24
CA PHE A 176 15.50 14.70 -6.46
C PHE A 176 15.54 16.21 -6.26
N ASP A 177 14.96 16.72 -5.16
CA ASP A 177 14.93 18.15 -4.84
C ASP A 177 16.33 18.72 -4.57
N PHE A 178 17.27 17.90 -4.07
CA PHE A 178 18.66 18.30 -3.87
C PHE A 178 19.46 18.37 -5.17
N MET A 179 19.06 17.66 -6.22
CA MET A 179 19.75 17.60 -7.51
C MET A 179 19.35 18.74 -8.47
N LEU A 180 18.28 19.50 -8.13
CA LEU A 180 17.79 20.67 -8.90
C LEU A 180 18.38 21.95 -8.36
#